data_61058b9ac0a51fa15bec17c326a9fa65
#
_entry.id   61058b9ac0a51fa15bec17c326a9fa65
#
_cell.length_a   1.000
_cell.length_b   1.000
_cell.length_c   1.000
_cell.angle_alpha   90.00
_cell.angle_beta   90.00
_cell.angle_gamma   90.00
#
_symmetry.space_group_name_H-M   'P 1'
#
loop_
_entity.id
_entity.type
_entity.pdbx_description
1 polymer ?
#
loop_
_entity_poly.entity_id
_entity_poly.type
_entity_poly.pdbx_seq_one_letter_code
_entity_poly.pdbx_strand_id
1 'polypeptide(L)'
;MSHSGFMTNTPILAQRYDLYGSVHKGLRRTQCLLLTRLGANDFTDAAATEKLLADMKRLLSMAAAHVEHEDREIHAALHERGIGTGHVDEQHDDHREAFTIIANKIAAVENTKGAARVEAGRGLYLTFAAYIADDFAHMHEEETVLCPILWQNFSDAELQAIEMRIIASIPPEENMAFTRM
;
A
#
# COMPACT_ATOMS: atom_id res chain seq x y z
N MET A 1 32.37 8.28 -20.35
CA MET A 1 31.41 7.92 -19.27
C MET A 1 30.24 7.24 -19.94
N SER A 2 30.28 5.92 -19.98
CA SER A 2 29.29 5.09 -20.67
C SER A 2 28.10 4.86 -19.74
N HIS A 3 26.94 5.38 -20.12
CA HIS A 3 25.66 5.02 -19.51
C HIS A 3 25.37 3.57 -19.89
N SER A 4 25.61 2.66 -18.97
CA SER A 4 25.14 1.27 -19.09
C SER A 4 23.63 1.29 -18.98
N GLY A 5 22.96 1.01 -20.10
CA GLY A 5 21.51 0.97 -20.18
C GLY A 5 20.96 -0.12 -19.27
N PHE A 6 19.95 0.25 -18.50
CA PHE A 6 19.02 -0.68 -17.87
C PHE A 6 18.23 -1.41 -18.96
N MET A 7 18.86 -2.39 -19.59
CA MET A 7 18.16 -3.41 -20.36
C MET A 7 17.79 -4.52 -19.39
N THR A 8 16.70 -4.35 -18.66
CA THR A 8 16.06 -5.47 -18.01
C THR A 8 15.47 -6.34 -19.10
N ASN A 9 16.15 -7.43 -19.38
CA ASN A 9 15.60 -8.52 -20.17
C ASN A 9 14.52 -9.17 -19.28
N THR A 10 13.30 -8.61 -19.29
CA THR A 10 12.15 -9.19 -18.62
C THR A 10 11.79 -10.44 -19.42
N PRO A 11 12.05 -11.65 -18.92
CA PRO A 11 11.59 -12.85 -19.60
C PRO A 11 10.07 -12.80 -19.68
N ILE A 12 9.50 -13.58 -20.58
CA ILE A 12 8.09 -13.79 -20.89
C ILE A 12 7.27 -14.23 -19.63
N LEU A 13 7.32 -13.43 -18.56
CA LEU A 13 6.50 -13.55 -17.35
C LEU A 13 5.13 -12.90 -17.55
N ALA A 14 4.91 -12.25 -18.71
CA ALA A 14 3.68 -11.54 -19.06
C ALA A 14 2.43 -12.44 -19.23
N GLN A 15 2.51 -13.73 -18.91
CA GLN A 15 1.40 -14.68 -19.00
C GLN A 15 1.10 -15.40 -17.67
N ARG A 16 1.90 -15.17 -16.61
CA ARG A 16 1.65 -15.80 -15.31
C ARG A 16 0.65 -14.97 -14.49
N TYR A 17 -0.08 -15.64 -13.63
CA TYR A 17 -1.06 -14.99 -12.76
C TYR A 17 -0.35 -14.06 -11.76
N ASP A 18 -0.69 -12.76 -11.79
CA ASP A 18 -0.07 -11.72 -10.99
C ASP A 18 -1.00 -11.33 -9.82
N LEU A 19 -0.62 -11.71 -8.60
CA LEU A 19 -1.39 -11.43 -7.38
C LEU A 19 -1.30 -9.94 -6.96
N TYR A 20 -0.22 -9.25 -7.32
CA TYR A 20 0.10 -7.92 -6.80
C TYR A 20 -0.31 -6.78 -7.74
N GLY A 21 -0.09 -6.97 -9.04
CA GLY A 21 -0.09 -5.86 -9.99
C GLY A 21 -1.38 -5.04 -10.06
N SER A 22 -2.53 -5.65 -9.81
CA SER A 22 -3.82 -4.93 -9.82
C SER A 22 -3.99 -4.06 -8.59
N VAL A 23 -3.84 -4.63 -7.40
CA VAL A 23 -4.02 -3.94 -6.13
C VAL A 23 -2.96 -2.85 -5.91
N HIS A 24 -1.70 -3.13 -6.22
CA HIS A 24 -0.60 -2.15 -6.10
C HIS A 24 -0.79 -0.94 -7.02
N LYS A 25 -1.27 -1.11 -8.25
CA LYS A 25 -1.61 0.02 -9.13
C LYS A 25 -2.69 0.91 -8.51
N GLY A 26 -3.70 0.30 -7.89
CA GLY A 26 -4.75 1.01 -7.18
C GLY A 26 -4.22 1.78 -5.97
N LEU A 27 -3.41 1.14 -5.12
CA LEU A 27 -2.79 1.76 -3.95
C LEU A 27 -1.89 2.93 -4.36
N ARG A 28 -0.94 2.72 -5.28
CA ARG A 28 -0.05 3.79 -5.78
C ARG A 28 -0.83 4.98 -6.33
N ARG A 29 -1.87 4.72 -7.13
CA ARG A 29 -2.72 5.79 -7.66
C ARG A 29 -3.38 6.59 -6.55
N THR A 30 -3.98 5.92 -5.56
CA THR A 30 -4.70 6.57 -4.45
C THR A 30 -3.74 7.36 -3.57
N GLN A 31 -2.58 6.81 -3.25
CA GLN A 31 -1.53 7.48 -2.48
C GLN A 31 -1.02 8.75 -3.19
N CYS A 32 -0.70 8.68 -4.48
CA CYS A 32 -0.29 9.83 -5.26
C CYS A 32 -1.35 10.93 -5.30
N LEU A 33 -2.62 10.57 -5.48
CA LEU A 33 -3.73 11.52 -5.47
C LEU A 33 -3.90 12.19 -4.11
N LEU A 34 -3.80 11.43 -3.01
CA LEU A 34 -3.92 11.96 -1.66
C LEU A 34 -2.71 12.82 -1.28
N LEU A 35 -1.50 12.42 -1.64
CA LEU A 35 -0.29 13.23 -1.43
C LEU A 35 -0.40 14.59 -2.12
N THR A 36 -0.85 14.61 -3.38
CA THR A 36 -1.05 15.84 -4.15
C THR A 36 -2.10 16.73 -3.49
N ARG A 37 -3.24 16.15 -3.08
CA ARG A 37 -4.30 16.89 -2.38
C ARG A 37 -3.84 17.43 -1.03
N LEU A 38 -3.10 16.63 -0.29
CA LEU A 38 -2.57 17.01 1.02
C LEU A 38 -1.58 18.17 0.92
N GLY A 39 -0.70 18.15 -0.09
CA GLY A 39 0.24 19.24 -0.38
C GLY A 39 -0.43 20.54 -0.84
N ALA A 40 -1.61 20.45 -1.48
CA ALA A 40 -2.38 21.59 -1.97
C ALA A 40 -3.45 22.09 -0.98
N ASN A 41 -3.66 21.40 0.16
CA ASN A 41 -4.75 21.71 1.07
C ASN A 41 -4.50 23.00 1.86
N ASP A 42 -5.49 23.86 1.90
CA ASP A 42 -5.53 24.97 2.85
C ASP A 42 -6.10 24.47 4.19
N PHE A 43 -5.22 24.23 5.14
CA PHE A 43 -5.61 23.77 6.48
C PHE A 43 -6.38 24.80 7.30
N THR A 44 -6.56 26.03 6.84
CA THR A 44 -7.48 27.00 7.43
C THR A 44 -8.93 26.73 7.02
N ASP A 45 -9.16 26.09 5.87
CA ASP A 45 -10.48 25.59 5.44
C ASP A 45 -10.82 24.29 6.17
N ALA A 46 -11.72 24.38 7.12
CA ALA A 46 -12.11 23.24 7.97
C ALA A 46 -12.85 22.15 7.16
N ALA A 47 -13.73 22.53 6.24
CA ALA A 47 -14.55 21.58 5.49
C ALA A 47 -13.73 20.81 4.45
N ALA A 48 -12.83 21.48 3.72
CA ALA A 48 -11.90 20.85 2.79
C ALA A 48 -10.95 19.88 3.54
N THR A 49 -10.44 20.31 4.69
CA THR A 49 -9.56 19.51 5.54
C THR A 49 -10.28 18.25 6.05
N GLU A 50 -11.48 18.35 6.60
CA GLU A 50 -12.26 17.21 7.09
C GLU A 50 -12.47 16.14 6.01
N LYS A 51 -12.86 16.56 4.81
CA LYS A 51 -13.05 15.66 3.66
C LYS A 51 -11.75 14.95 3.28
N LEU A 52 -10.62 15.68 3.24
CA LEU A 52 -9.32 15.11 2.93
C LEU A 52 -8.90 14.07 3.99
N LEU A 53 -9.06 14.39 5.28
CA LEU A 53 -8.70 13.47 6.37
C LEU A 53 -9.58 12.21 6.36
N ALA A 54 -10.86 12.32 6.00
CA ALA A 54 -11.73 11.16 5.83
C ALA A 54 -11.24 10.24 4.69
N ASP A 55 -10.76 10.82 3.58
CA ASP A 55 -10.18 10.05 2.47
C ASP A 55 -8.86 9.38 2.88
N MET A 56 -8.03 10.06 3.66
CA MET A 56 -6.79 9.49 4.20
C MET A 56 -7.04 8.32 5.16
N LYS A 57 -8.02 8.45 6.06
CA LYS A 57 -8.41 7.36 6.95
C LYS A 57 -8.88 6.13 6.18
N ARG A 58 -9.64 6.31 5.10
CA ARG A 58 -10.03 5.20 4.22
C ARG A 58 -8.82 4.53 3.58
N LEU A 59 -7.86 5.29 3.06
CA LEU A 59 -6.63 4.71 2.52
C LEU A 59 -5.88 3.91 3.58
N LEU A 60 -5.71 4.42 4.80
CA LEU A 60 -5.01 3.69 5.88
C LEU A 60 -5.72 2.37 6.21
N SER A 61 -7.06 2.37 6.27
CA SER A 61 -7.82 1.13 6.48
C SER A 61 -7.59 0.11 5.37
N MET A 62 -7.57 0.58 4.10
CA MET A 62 -7.34 -0.28 2.95
C MET A 62 -5.90 -0.80 2.89
N ALA A 63 -4.90 0.03 3.18
CA ALA A 63 -3.51 -0.38 3.23
C ALA A 63 -3.24 -1.38 4.37
N ALA A 64 -3.84 -1.18 5.54
CA ALA A 64 -3.74 -2.13 6.64
C ALA A 64 -4.41 -3.47 6.31
N ALA A 65 -5.58 -3.46 5.67
CA ALA A 65 -6.24 -4.68 5.22
C ALA A 65 -5.43 -5.42 4.13
N HIS A 66 -4.74 -4.68 3.25
CA HIS A 66 -3.87 -5.23 2.22
C HIS A 66 -2.70 -6.01 2.86
N VAL A 67 -1.94 -5.38 3.74
CA VAL A 67 -0.86 -6.05 4.51
C VAL A 67 -1.36 -7.28 5.26
N GLU A 68 -2.51 -7.20 5.92
CA GLU A 68 -3.14 -8.34 6.63
C GLU A 68 -3.48 -9.51 5.69
N HIS A 69 -3.98 -9.19 4.49
CA HIS A 69 -4.34 -10.22 3.51
C HIS A 69 -3.10 -10.92 2.95
N GLU A 70 -2.02 -10.18 2.71
CA GLU A 70 -0.77 -10.74 2.23
C GLU A 70 -0.14 -11.67 3.26
N ASP A 71 -0.01 -11.23 4.50
CA ASP A 71 0.51 -12.07 5.59
C ASP A 71 -0.28 -13.36 5.74
N ARG A 72 -1.60 -13.24 5.77
CA ARG A 72 -2.48 -14.38 6.06
C ARG A 72 -2.59 -15.37 4.92
N GLU A 73 -2.58 -14.92 3.67
CA GLU A 73 -2.88 -15.77 2.51
C GLU A 73 -1.66 -16.04 1.64
N ILE A 74 -0.81 -15.04 1.39
CA ILE A 74 0.35 -15.16 0.50
C ILE A 74 1.57 -15.64 1.26
N HIS A 75 1.96 -14.94 2.32
CA HIS A 75 3.14 -15.27 3.12
C HIS A 75 2.95 -16.61 3.84
N ALA A 76 1.77 -16.85 4.40
CA ALA A 76 1.44 -18.15 4.99
C ALA A 76 1.60 -19.30 3.99
N ALA A 77 1.14 -19.14 2.73
CA ALA A 77 1.29 -20.16 1.70
C ALA A 77 2.75 -20.41 1.31
N LEU A 78 3.60 -19.37 1.31
CA LEU A 78 5.06 -19.52 1.12
C LEU A 78 5.69 -20.26 2.28
N HIS A 79 5.38 -19.87 3.52
CA HIS A 79 5.91 -20.49 4.75
C HIS A 79 5.50 -21.96 4.87
N GLU A 80 4.29 -22.35 4.49
CA GLU A 80 3.84 -23.75 4.43
C GLU A 80 4.70 -24.62 3.50
N ARG A 81 5.34 -24.00 2.49
CA ARG A 81 6.29 -24.66 1.58
C ARG A 81 7.75 -24.55 2.04
N GLY A 82 8.01 -23.96 3.21
CA GLY A 82 9.35 -23.75 3.74
C GLY A 82 10.11 -22.62 3.02
N ILE A 83 9.39 -21.69 2.37
CA ILE A 83 9.96 -20.57 1.63
C ILE A 83 9.82 -19.32 2.48
N GLY A 84 10.92 -18.60 2.71
CA GLY A 84 10.91 -17.33 3.42
C GLY A 84 10.49 -16.17 2.50
N THR A 85 9.95 -15.13 3.11
CA THR A 85 9.51 -13.87 2.46
C THR A 85 10.61 -12.81 2.41
N GLY A 86 11.81 -13.10 2.95
CA GLY A 86 12.92 -12.15 2.99
C GLY A 86 12.65 -11.00 3.97
N HIS A 87 12.78 -9.75 3.48
CA HIS A 87 12.55 -8.55 4.28
C HIS A 87 11.09 -8.11 4.33
N VAL A 88 10.22 -8.72 3.53
CA VAL A 88 8.83 -8.25 3.35
C VAL A 88 8.04 -8.33 4.65
N ASP A 89 8.24 -9.38 5.46
CA ASP A 89 7.58 -9.49 6.78
C ASP A 89 8.00 -8.34 7.72
N GLU A 90 9.29 -7.96 7.74
CA GLU A 90 9.78 -6.83 8.55
C GLU A 90 9.21 -5.50 8.04
N GLN A 91 9.12 -5.33 6.72
CA GLN A 91 8.53 -4.13 6.11
C GLN A 91 7.03 -4.00 6.44
N HIS A 92 6.30 -5.11 6.56
CA HIS A 92 4.91 -5.10 7.01
C HIS A 92 4.77 -4.60 8.45
N ASP A 93 5.70 -4.96 9.34
CA ASP A 93 5.72 -4.42 10.71
C ASP A 93 6.01 -2.93 10.73
N ASP A 94 6.97 -2.46 9.92
CA ASP A 94 7.26 -1.03 9.73
C ASP A 94 6.04 -0.26 9.20
N HIS A 95 5.29 -0.85 8.27
CA HIS A 95 4.04 -0.26 7.75
C HIS A 95 2.96 -0.13 8.83
N ARG A 96 2.79 -1.12 9.72
CA ARG A 96 1.83 -1.04 10.84
C ARG A 96 2.19 0.09 11.81
N GLU A 97 3.49 0.28 12.07
CA GLU A 97 3.97 1.43 12.85
C GLU A 97 3.68 2.76 12.12
N ALA A 98 3.99 2.84 10.83
CA ALA A 98 3.72 4.03 10.00
C ALA A 98 2.23 4.38 9.98
N PHE A 99 1.32 3.40 9.85
CA PHE A 99 -0.13 3.65 9.92
C PHE A 99 -0.54 4.26 11.25
N THR A 100 0.03 3.77 12.36
CA THR A 100 -0.23 4.33 13.70
C THR A 100 0.27 5.78 13.80
N ILE A 101 1.47 6.05 13.29
CA ILE A 101 2.04 7.41 13.28
C ILE A 101 1.17 8.35 12.43
N ILE A 102 0.77 7.94 11.22
CA ILE A 102 -0.07 8.76 10.34
C ILE A 102 -1.45 9.01 10.97
N ALA A 103 -2.07 8.00 11.59
CA ALA A 103 -3.34 8.15 12.29
C ALA A 103 -3.25 9.18 13.43
N ASN A 104 -2.15 9.18 14.19
CA ASN A 104 -1.88 10.19 15.22
C ASN A 104 -1.69 11.59 14.63
N LYS A 105 -1.05 11.72 13.47
CA LYS A 105 -0.91 13.01 12.76
C LYS A 105 -2.26 13.51 12.24
N ILE A 106 -3.11 12.63 11.72
CA ILE A 106 -4.48 12.97 11.34
C ILE A 106 -5.25 13.51 12.55
N ALA A 107 -5.22 12.80 13.69
CA ALA A 107 -5.86 13.24 14.92
C ALA A 107 -5.32 14.60 15.41
N ALA A 108 -4.03 14.87 15.26
CA ALA A 108 -3.45 16.17 15.61
C ALA A 108 -4.02 17.31 14.74
N VAL A 109 -4.23 17.08 13.44
CA VAL A 109 -4.88 18.06 12.54
C VAL A 109 -6.34 18.29 12.96
N GLU A 110 -7.08 17.22 13.29
CA GLU A 110 -8.50 17.31 13.72
C GLU A 110 -8.66 18.10 15.02
N ASN A 111 -7.74 17.92 15.97
CA ASN A 111 -7.82 18.52 17.29
C ASN A 111 -7.22 19.94 17.37
N THR A 112 -6.71 20.50 16.28
CA THR A 112 -6.10 21.84 16.23
C THR A 112 -6.87 22.80 15.35
N LYS A 113 -6.60 24.11 15.51
CA LYS A 113 -7.23 25.19 14.73
C LYS A 113 -6.20 26.28 14.39
N GLY A 114 -6.51 27.09 13.39
CA GLY A 114 -5.66 28.23 12.99
C GLY A 114 -4.24 27.80 12.65
N ALA A 115 -3.23 28.56 13.09
CA ALA A 115 -1.82 28.32 12.80
C ALA A 115 -1.34 26.93 13.28
N ALA A 116 -1.84 26.46 14.42
CA ALA A 116 -1.47 25.12 14.93
C ALA A 116 -1.97 24.01 14.01
N ARG A 117 -3.15 24.14 13.37
CA ARG A 117 -3.62 23.19 12.37
C ARG A 117 -2.77 23.21 11.11
N VAL A 118 -2.33 24.36 10.66
CA VAL A 118 -1.42 24.49 9.49
C VAL A 118 -0.12 23.74 9.76
N GLU A 119 0.48 23.93 10.94
CA GLU A 119 1.72 23.22 11.32
C GLU A 119 1.50 21.70 11.46
N ALA A 120 0.38 21.27 12.07
CA ALA A 120 0.01 19.87 12.16
C ALA A 120 -0.19 19.27 10.75
N GLY A 121 -0.83 20.00 9.83
CA GLY A 121 -1.02 19.60 8.44
C GLY A 121 0.28 19.44 7.68
N ARG A 122 1.25 20.36 7.89
CA ARG A 122 2.60 20.21 7.36
C ARG A 122 3.30 18.95 7.88
N GLY A 123 3.18 18.68 9.18
CA GLY A 123 3.71 17.46 9.79
C GLY A 123 3.10 16.19 9.20
N LEU A 124 1.78 16.18 8.99
CA LEU A 124 1.08 15.07 8.33
C LEU A 124 1.57 14.86 6.90
N TYR A 125 1.70 15.94 6.10
CA TYR A 125 2.21 15.87 4.73
C TYR A 125 3.60 15.22 4.67
N LEU A 126 4.55 15.66 5.49
CA LEU A 126 5.91 15.13 5.49
C LEU A 126 5.95 13.65 5.92
N THR A 127 5.17 13.28 6.94
CA THR A 127 5.09 11.89 7.40
C THR A 127 4.47 10.98 6.33
N PHE A 128 3.41 11.44 5.68
CA PHE A 128 2.76 10.66 4.62
C PHE A 128 3.63 10.53 3.37
N ALA A 129 4.40 11.58 3.02
CA ALA A 129 5.35 11.52 1.90
C ALA A 129 6.49 10.51 2.14
N ALA A 130 7.00 10.42 3.39
CA ALA A 130 8.00 9.43 3.76
C ALA A 130 7.43 8.01 3.65
N TYR A 131 6.25 7.76 4.24
CA TYR A 131 5.57 6.47 4.14
C TYR A 131 5.39 6.02 2.68
N ILE A 132 4.92 6.91 1.79
CA ILE A 132 4.72 6.57 0.36
C ILE A 132 6.04 6.14 -0.31
N ALA A 133 7.15 6.77 0.02
CA ALA A 133 8.45 6.42 -0.56
C ALA A 133 8.86 5.00 -0.16
N ASP A 134 8.67 4.63 1.11
CA ASP A 134 8.98 3.31 1.64
C ASP A 134 8.01 2.25 1.09
N ASP A 135 6.71 2.54 1.06
CA ASP A 135 5.68 1.64 0.55
C ASP A 135 5.83 1.37 -0.96
N PHE A 136 6.29 2.35 -1.75
CA PHE A 136 6.59 2.13 -3.16
C PHE A 136 7.80 1.22 -3.37
N ALA A 137 8.81 1.31 -2.51
CA ALA A 137 9.96 0.41 -2.54
C ALA A 137 9.57 -1.01 -2.12
N HIS A 138 8.74 -1.14 -1.09
CA HIS A 138 8.15 -2.40 -0.64
C HIS A 138 7.34 -3.10 -1.75
N MET A 139 6.32 -2.45 -2.31
CA MET A 139 5.53 -2.99 -3.42
C MET A 139 6.41 -3.37 -4.63
N HIS A 140 7.50 -2.62 -4.86
CA HIS A 140 8.45 -2.98 -5.93
C HIS A 140 9.20 -4.28 -5.61
N GLU A 141 9.60 -4.51 -4.37
CA GLU A 141 10.25 -5.76 -3.95
C GLU A 141 9.30 -6.95 -4.10
N GLU A 142 8.05 -6.82 -3.70
CA GLU A 142 7.04 -7.86 -3.88
C GLU A 142 6.82 -8.20 -5.36
N GLU A 143 6.66 -7.20 -6.21
CA GLU A 143 6.44 -7.39 -7.65
C GLU A 143 7.67 -7.99 -8.37
N THR A 144 8.89 -7.67 -7.93
CA THR A 144 10.13 -8.03 -8.66
C THR A 144 10.93 -9.15 -8.02
N VAL A 145 10.72 -9.43 -6.74
CA VAL A 145 11.42 -10.48 -6.01
C VAL A 145 10.45 -11.58 -5.56
N LEU A 146 9.41 -11.21 -4.81
CA LEU A 146 8.51 -12.20 -4.20
C LEU A 146 7.57 -12.83 -5.24
N CYS A 147 7.04 -12.05 -6.18
CA CYS A 147 6.17 -12.55 -7.24
C CYS A 147 6.86 -13.60 -8.13
N PRO A 148 8.12 -13.45 -8.59
CA PRO A 148 8.88 -14.51 -9.24
C PRO A 148 9.04 -15.78 -8.40
N ILE A 149 9.21 -15.67 -7.08
CA ILE A 149 9.27 -16.83 -6.18
C ILE A 149 7.92 -17.55 -6.15
N LEU A 150 6.81 -16.81 -6.07
CA LEU A 150 5.46 -17.37 -6.18
C LEU A 150 5.28 -18.15 -7.50
N TRP A 151 5.69 -17.58 -8.64
CA TRP A 151 5.57 -18.25 -9.94
C TRP A 151 6.42 -19.51 -10.07
N GLN A 152 7.54 -19.61 -9.38
CA GLN A 152 8.37 -20.80 -9.36
C GLN A 152 7.77 -21.94 -8.53
N ASN A 153 7.00 -21.61 -7.51
CA ASN A 153 6.54 -22.56 -6.50
C ASN A 153 5.04 -22.87 -6.55
N PHE A 154 4.24 -22.06 -7.26
CA PHE A 154 2.79 -22.23 -7.37
C PHE A 154 2.36 -22.24 -8.83
N SER A 155 1.35 -23.04 -9.16
CA SER A 155 0.61 -22.96 -10.40
C SER A 155 -0.33 -21.75 -10.40
N ASP A 156 -0.72 -21.29 -11.60
CA ASP A 156 -1.68 -20.16 -11.69
C ASP A 156 -3.03 -20.48 -11.02
N ALA A 157 -3.47 -21.75 -11.04
CA ALA A 157 -4.68 -22.17 -10.34
C ALA A 157 -4.57 -22.05 -8.81
N GLU A 158 -3.38 -22.33 -8.24
CA GLU A 158 -3.13 -22.16 -6.81
C GLU A 158 -3.07 -20.66 -6.44
N LEU A 159 -2.44 -19.82 -7.28
CA LEU A 159 -2.42 -18.37 -7.08
C LEU A 159 -3.82 -17.76 -7.15
N GLN A 160 -4.64 -18.19 -8.11
CA GLN A 160 -6.04 -17.79 -8.18
C GLN A 160 -6.83 -18.24 -6.95
N ALA A 161 -6.54 -19.42 -6.42
CA ALA A 161 -7.20 -19.89 -5.18
C ALA A 161 -6.79 -19.04 -3.96
N ILE A 162 -5.56 -18.57 -3.89
CA ILE A 162 -5.11 -17.62 -2.86
C ILE A 162 -5.91 -16.31 -3.00
N GLU A 163 -5.97 -15.71 -4.19
CA GLU A 163 -6.74 -14.47 -4.42
C GLU A 163 -8.21 -14.63 -4.07
N MET A 164 -8.84 -15.78 -4.44
CA MET A 164 -10.24 -16.03 -4.10
C MET A 164 -10.48 -16.09 -2.60
N ARG A 165 -9.53 -16.58 -1.79
CA ARG A 165 -9.64 -16.54 -0.33
C ARG A 165 -9.55 -15.11 0.20
N ILE A 166 -8.64 -14.29 -0.35
CA ILE A 166 -8.54 -12.87 -0.04
C ILE A 166 -9.88 -12.18 -0.34
N ILE A 167 -10.40 -12.33 -1.56
CA ILE A 167 -11.67 -11.71 -1.98
C ILE A 167 -12.84 -12.16 -1.09
N ALA A 168 -12.91 -13.43 -0.74
CA ALA A 168 -13.97 -13.97 0.11
C ALA A 168 -13.92 -13.45 1.56
N SER A 169 -12.75 -12.97 2.02
CA SER A 169 -12.58 -12.39 3.35
C SER A 169 -12.93 -10.91 3.42
N ILE A 170 -13.04 -10.22 2.27
CA ILE A 170 -13.36 -8.78 2.21
C ILE A 170 -14.87 -8.59 2.32
N PRO A 171 -15.36 -7.77 3.28
CA PRO A 171 -16.77 -7.42 3.35
C PRO A 171 -17.30 -6.85 2.03
N PRO A 172 -18.52 -7.17 1.58
CA PRO A 172 -19.05 -6.73 0.28
C PRO A 172 -19.02 -5.23 0.07
N GLU A 173 -19.22 -4.44 1.13
CA GLU A 173 -19.16 -2.97 1.11
C GLU A 173 -17.75 -2.43 0.85
N GLU A 174 -16.71 -3.14 1.28
CA GLU A 174 -15.31 -2.76 1.09
C GLU A 174 -14.78 -3.23 -0.28
N ASN A 175 -15.28 -4.36 -0.77
CA ASN A 175 -14.87 -4.92 -2.07
C ASN A 175 -15.14 -3.94 -3.23
N MET A 176 -16.22 -3.12 -3.15
CA MET A 176 -16.47 -2.07 -4.11
C MET A 176 -15.45 -0.91 -4.05
N ALA A 177 -14.77 -0.72 -2.94
CA ALA A 177 -13.72 0.30 -2.80
C ALA A 177 -12.45 -0.12 -3.54
N PHE A 178 -12.04 -1.39 -3.42
CA PHE A 178 -10.90 -1.96 -4.15
C PHE A 178 -11.11 -1.98 -5.67
N THR A 179 -12.32 -2.25 -6.15
CA THR A 179 -12.64 -2.29 -7.59
C THR A 179 -12.71 -0.89 -8.24
N ARG A 180 -12.78 0.19 -7.48
CA ARG A 180 -12.83 1.58 -7.97
C ARG A 180 -11.51 2.33 -7.88
N MET A 181 -10.46 1.70 -7.37
CA MET A 181 -9.10 2.24 -7.34
C MET A 181 -8.44 2.12 -8.70
#